data_c8acc9118c8206a7d7e59e52084d0f8f
#
_entry.id   c8acc9118c8206a7d7e59e52084d0f8f
#
_cell.length_a   1.000
_cell.length_b   1.000
_cell.length_c   1.000
_cell.angle_alpha   90.00
_cell.angle_beta   90.00
_cell.angle_gamma   90.00
#
_symmetry.space_group_name_H-M   'P 1'
#
loop_
_entity.id
_entity.type
_entity.pdbx_description
1 polymer ?
#
loop_
_entity_poly.entity_id
_entity_poly.type
_entity_poly.pdbx_seq_one_letter_code
_entity_poly.pdbx_strand_id
1 'polypeptide(L)'
;CYASMEIINLFNKVKPPYNINEASQQMALEALQNTEQVNEWIKEVVQQKEILINEFRDLSFVRTVYASDANFILIRVDDANLLYQYLASNEIVVRNRSKETGCQNCLRISIGTPAENKNLLSALKKYIP
;
A
#
# COMPACT_ATOMS: atom_id res chain seq x y z
N CYS A 1 4.38 19.18 9.29
CA CYS A 1 4.31 20.37 8.42
C CYS A 1 5.33 21.39 8.89
N TYR A 2 6.16 21.89 8.00
CA TYR A 2 7.11 22.98 8.26
C TYR A 2 6.59 24.23 7.54
N ALA A 3 6.43 25.33 8.27
CA ALA A 3 5.94 26.60 7.73
C ALA A 3 6.48 27.78 8.53
N SER A 4 6.25 29.02 8.05
CA SER A 4 6.57 30.23 8.83
C SER A 4 5.75 30.29 10.12
N MET A 5 6.26 30.97 11.14
CA MET A 5 5.57 31.13 12.42
C MET A 5 4.16 31.75 12.27
N GLU A 6 3.98 32.64 11.30
CA GLU A 6 2.67 33.23 11.00
C GLU A 6 1.65 32.17 10.58
N ILE A 7 2.05 31.26 9.68
CA ILE A 7 1.21 30.14 9.22
C ILE A 7 0.95 29.15 10.35
N ILE A 8 1.97 28.80 11.14
CA ILE A 8 1.82 27.91 12.31
C ILE A 8 0.83 28.51 13.32
N ASN A 9 0.92 29.80 13.60
CA ASN A 9 -0.02 30.48 14.51
C ASN A 9 -1.46 30.48 13.98
N LEU A 10 -1.64 30.60 12.65
CA LEU A 10 -2.94 30.50 12.02
C LEU A 10 -3.52 29.10 12.16
N PHE A 11 -2.74 28.05 11.89
CA PHE A 11 -3.16 26.66 12.08
C PHE A 11 -3.51 26.34 13.54
N ASN A 12 -2.75 26.86 14.49
CA ASN A 12 -3.03 26.67 15.91
C ASN A 12 -4.36 27.30 16.36
N LYS A 13 -4.87 28.32 15.66
CA LYS A 13 -6.18 28.93 15.96
C LYS A 13 -7.36 28.09 15.45
N VAL A 14 -7.15 27.31 14.36
CA VAL A 14 -8.24 26.55 13.70
C VAL A 14 -8.17 25.05 13.97
N LYS A 15 -7.05 24.55 14.48
CA LYS A 15 -6.90 23.13 14.77
C LYS A 15 -7.76 22.73 15.98
N PRO A 16 -8.43 21.56 15.97
CA PRO A 16 -9.11 21.02 17.13
C PRO A 16 -8.14 20.87 18.32
N PRO A 17 -8.56 21.17 19.56
CA PRO A 17 -7.69 21.09 20.75
C PRO A 17 -7.22 19.66 21.05
N TYR A 18 -8.01 18.65 20.68
CA TYR A 18 -7.74 17.22 20.95
C TYR A 18 -7.72 16.42 19.64
N ASN A 19 -6.80 16.73 18.74
CA ASN A 19 -6.66 16.03 17.46
C ASN A 19 -5.95 14.67 17.56
N ILE A 20 -5.23 14.39 18.66
CA ILE A 20 -4.63 13.10 18.98
C ILE A 20 -4.99 12.77 20.43
N ASN A 21 -5.71 11.68 20.66
CA ASN A 21 -6.08 11.25 22.00
C ASN A 21 -4.87 10.65 22.76
N GLU A 22 -4.99 10.59 24.08
CA GLU A 22 -3.90 10.15 24.95
C GLU A 22 -3.47 8.70 24.68
N ALA A 23 -4.41 7.80 24.42
CA ALA A 23 -4.09 6.42 24.07
C ALA A 23 -3.25 6.32 22.80
N SER A 24 -3.56 7.10 21.76
CA SER A 24 -2.75 7.16 20.53
C SER A 24 -1.36 7.72 20.78
N GLN A 25 -1.22 8.71 21.68
CA GLN A 25 0.08 9.26 22.05
C GLN A 25 0.92 8.21 22.77
N GLN A 26 0.33 7.49 23.74
CA GLN A 26 1.01 6.44 24.47
C GLN A 26 1.49 5.31 23.54
N MET A 27 0.60 4.83 22.64
CA MET A 27 0.96 3.81 21.66
C MET A 27 2.08 4.27 20.71
N ALA A 28 2.09 5.54 20.32
CA ALA A 28 3.15 6.10 19.50
C ALA A 28 4.49 6.13 20.23
N LEU A 29 4.50 6.50 21.52
CA LEU A 29 5.71 6.49 22.35
C LEU A 29 6.26 5.07 22.52
N GLU A 30 5.40 4.09 22.77
CA GLU A 30 5.78 2.67 22.86
C GLU A 30 6.36 2.15 21.54
N ALA A 31 5.72 2.48 20.40
CA ALA A 31 6.20 2.10 19.08
C ALA A 31 7.60 2.69 18.77
N LEU A 32 7.86 3.93 19.19
CA LEU A 32 9.17 4.57 19.03
C LEU A 32 10.28 3.91 19.88
N GLN A 33 9.93 3.21 20.95
CA GLN A 33 10.91 2.45 21.76
C GLN A 33 11.28 1.11 21.11
N ASN A 34 10.47 0.62 20.17
CA ASN A 34 10.65 -0.69 19.51
C ASN A 34 11.19 -0.58 18.09
N THR A 35 12.21 0.26 17.91
CA THR A 35 12.79 0.57 16.58
C THR A 35 13.42 -0.63 15.89
N GLU A 36 13.96 -1.59 16.65
CA GLU A 36 14.56 -2.81 16.08
C GLU A 36 13.50 -3.63 15.33
N GLN A 37 12.37 -3.88 15.97
CA GLN A 37 11.26 -4.60 15.35
C GLN A 37 10.71 -3.87 14.11
N VAL A 38 10.59 -2.55 14.17
CA VAL A 38 10.16 -1.75 13.02
C VAL A 38 11.14 -1.88 11.85
N ASN A 39 12.44 -1.87 12.12
CA ASN A 39 13.48 -2.05 11.11
C ASN A 39 13.44 -3.46 10.47
N GLU A 40 13.12 -4.49 11.24
CA GLU A 40 12.90 -5.84 10.70
C GLU A 40 11.70 -5.89 9.75
N TRP A 41 10.56 -5.31 10.14
CA TRP A 41 9.39 -5.22 9.28
C TRP A 41 9.66 -4.42 7.99
N ILE A 42 10.42 -3.33 8.08
CA ILE A 42 10.81 -2.55 6.91
C ILE A 42 11.65 -3.42 5.95
N LYS A 43 12.61 -4.16 6.46
CA LYS A 43 13.43 -5.08 5.64
C LYS A 43 12.57 -6.14 4.97
N GLU A 44 11.63 -6.73 5.71
CA GLU A 44 10.70 -7.72 5.17
C GLU A 44 9.85 -7.13 4.04
N VAL A 45 9.25 -5.95 4.26
CA VAL A 45 8.45 -5.26 3.23
C VAL A 45 9.28 -4.98 1.97
N VAL A 46 10.52 -4.50 2.10
CA VAL A 46 11.41 -4.24 0.96
C VAL A 46 11.69 -5.54 0.19
N GLN A 47 12.02 -6.60 0.90
CA GLN A 47 12.31 -7.91 0.31
C GLN A 47 11.08 -8.50 -0.40
N GLN A 48 9.92 -8.46 0.24
CA GLN A 48 8.65 -8.92 -0.34
C GLN A 48 8.25 -8.08 -1.57
N LYS A 49 8.53 -6.77 -1.55
CA LYS A 49 8.28 -5.90 -2.70
C LYS A 49 9.05 -6.33 -3.94
N GLU A 50 10.33 -6.64 -3.80
CA GLU A 50 11.16 -7.10 -4.92
C GLU A 50 10.64 -8.40 -5.52
N ILE A 51 10.25 -9.35 -4.65
CA ILE A 51 9.65 -10.62 -5.08
C ILE A 51 8.37 -10.35 -5.89
N LEU A 52 7.45 -9.54 -5.35
CA LEU A 52 6.18 -9.22 -6.01
C LEU A 52 6.38 -8.50 -7.34
N ILE A 53 7.31 -7.55 -7.42
CA ILE A 53 7.62 -6.83 -8.66
C ILE A 53 8.06 -7.80 -9.77
N ASN A 54 8.93 -8.74 -9.45
CA ASN A 54 9.41 -9.72 -10.41
C ASN A 54 8.28 -10.66 -10.85
N GLU A 55 7.53 -11.21 -9.90
CA GLU A 55 6.39 -12.10 -10.20
C GLU A 55 5.30 -11.39 -11.03
N PHE A 56 5.00 -10.11 -10.75
CA PHE A 56 4.01 -9.36 -11.52
C PHE A 56 4.44 -9.11 -12.97
N ARG A 57 5.73 -8.94 -13.23
CA ARG A 57 6.25 -8.76 -14.61
C ARG A 57 6.06 -9.99 -15.47
N ASP A 58 6.02 -11.17 -14.87
CA ASP A 58 5.86 -12.44 -15.56
C ASP A 58 4.39 -12.78 -15.89
N LEU A 59 3.43 -12.01 -15.34
CA LEU A 59 2.01 -12.23 -15.59
C LEU A 59 1.59 -11.60 -16.93
N SER A 60 1.01 -12.39 -17.82
CA SER A 60 0.68 -11.99 -19.20
C SER A 60 -0.33 -10.83 -19.30
N PHE A 61 -1.20 -10.65 -18.30
CA PHE A 61 -2.20 -9.59 -18.23
C PHE A 61 -1.70 -8.31 -17.55
N VAL A 62 -0.46 -8.31 -17.02
CA VAL A 62 0.15 -7.10 -16.43
C VAL A 62 0.90 -6.34 -17.53
N ARG A 63 0.53 -5.09 -17.74
CA ARG A 63 1.12 -4.23 -18.80
C ARG A 63 2.25 -3.36 -18.27
N THR A 64 2.13 -2.91 -17.01
CA THR A 64 3.15 -2.06 -16.39
C THR A 64 3.18 -2.31 -14.89
N VAL A 65 4.37 -2.43 -14.35
CA VAL A 65 4.64 -2.38 -12.90
C VAL A 65 5.37 -1.07 -12.64
N TYR A 66 4.73 -0.16 -11.91
CA TYR A 66 5.31 1.16 -11.63
C TYR A 66 6.33 1.09 -10.49
N ALA A 67 7.38 1.90 -10.59
CA ALA A 67 8.33 2.05 -9.50
C ALA A 67 7.64 2.60 -8.24
N SER A 68 8.05 2.13 -7.07
CA SER A 68 7.43 2.52 -5.79
C SER A 68 8.44 2.48 -4.66
N ASP A 69 8.54 3.57 -3.92
CA ASP A 69 9.27 3.66 -2.66
C ASP A 69 8.35 3.42 -1.43
N ALA A 70 7.05 3.19 -1.69
CA ALA A 70 6.04 2.95 -0.66
C ALA A 70 5.91 1.46 -0.31
N ASN A 71 5.03 1.16 0.65
CA ASN A 71 4.64 -0.20 1.04
C ASN A 71 3.51 -0.78 0.16
N PHE A 72 3.39 -0.32 -1.07
CA PHE A 72 2.46 -0.84 -2.07
C PHE A 72 3.08 -0.77 -3.47
N ILE A 73 2.52 -1.52 -4.40
CA ILE A 73 2.89 -1.52 -5.82
C ILE A 73 1.65 -1.10 -6.62
N LEU A 74 1.83 -0.22 -7.59
CA LEU A 74 0.82 0.09 -8.59
C LEU A 74 1.13 -0.72 -9.85
N ILE A 75 0.15 -1.46 -10.33
CA ILE A 75 0.24 -2.19 -11.60
C ILE A 75 -0.86 -1.75 -12.55
N ARG A 76 -0.56 -1.69 -13.84
CA ARG A 76 -1.57 -1.56 -14.90
C ARG A 76 -1.81 -2.93 -15.51
N VAL A 77 -3.08 -3.29 -15.65
CA VAL A 77 -3.51 -4.59 -16.16
C VAL A 77 -4.47 -4.42 -17.35
N ASP A 78 -4.86 -5.48 -18.02
CA ASP A 78 -5.79 -5.44 -19.14
C ASP A 78 -7.18 -4.95 -18.72
N ASP A 79 -7.74 -5.53 -17.68
CA ASP A 79 -9.01 -5.11 -17.07
C ASP A 79 -8.92 -5.14 -15.55
N ALA A 80 -8.76 -3.95 -14.95
CA ALA A 80 -8.66 -3.82 -13.50
C ALA A 80 -9.99 -4.11 -12.78
N ASN A 81 -11.15 -3.97 -13.44
CA ASN A 81 -12.43 -4.23 -12.80
C ASN A 81 -12.66 -5.75 -12.68
N LEU A 82 -12.41 -6.49 -13.76
CA LEU A 82 -12.52 -7.95 -13.75
C LEU A 82 -11.54 -8.58 -12.77
N LEU A 83 -10.27 -8.17 -12.82
CA LEU A 83 -9.26 -8.68 -11.90
C LEU A 83 -9.58 -8.34 -10.44
N TYR A 84 -10.07 -7.13 -10.17
CA TYR A 84 -10.51 -6.74 -8.83
C TYR A 84 -11.65 -7.65 -8.30
N GLN A 85 -12.66 -7.89 -9.13
CA GLN A 85 -13.79 -8.75 -8.77
C GLN A 85 -13.33 -10.20 -8.51
N TYR A 86 -12.46 -10.71 -9.37
CA TYR A 86 -11.88 -12.04 -9.20
C TYR A 86 -11.09 -12.16 -7.88
N LEU A 87 -10.21 -11.20 -7.58
CA LEU A 87 -9.45 -11.20 -6.33
C LEU A 87 -10.37 -11.08 -5.12
N ALA A 88 -11.38 -10.21 -5.17
CA ALA A 88 -12.35 -10.05 -4.08
C ALA A 88 -13.16 -11.35 -3.83
N SER A 89 -13.54 -12.09 -4.88
CA SER A 89 -14.21 -13.39 -4.74
C SER A 89 -13.30 -14.49 -4.16
N ASN A 90 -11.99 -14.28 -4.19
CA ASN A 90 -10.98 -15.12 -3.55
C ASN A 90 -10.50 -14.55 -2.20
N GLU A 91 -11.28 -13.66 -1.56
CA GLU A 91 -11.01 -13.03 -0.26
C GLU A 91 -9.74 -12.14 -0.25
N ILE A 92 -9.27 -11.71 -1.42
CA ILE A 92 -8.10 -10.84 -1.58
C ILE A 92 -8.57 -9.44 -1.95
N VAL A 93 -8.38 -8.48 -1.05
CA VAL A 93 -8.81 -7.09 -1.24
C VAL A 93 -7.64 -6.23 -1.70
N VAL A 94 -7.74 -5.68 -2.89
CA VAL A 94 -6.82 -4.68 -3.46
C VAL A 94 -7.56 -3.36 -3.69
N ARG A 95 -6.89 -2.32 -4.15
CA ARG A 95 -7.55 -1.04 -4.47
C ARG A 95 -7.57 -0.80 -5.97
N ASN A 96 -8.77 -0.73 -6.55
CA ASN A 96 -8.95 -0.31 -7.93
C ASN A 96 -8.81 1.23 -8.01
N ARG A 97 -7.83 1.69 -8.80
CA ARG A 97 -7.51 3.12 -8.97
C ARG A 97 -7.90 3.64 -10.36
N SER A 98 -8.64 2.86 -11.14
CA SER A 98 -8.98 3.18 -12.54
C SER A 98 -9.76 4.49 -12.71
N LYS A 99 -10.41 4.98 -11.67
CA LYS A 99 -11.15 6.25 -11.68
C LYS A 99 -10.27 7.50 -11.52
N GLU A 100 -9.00 7.31 -11.18
CA GLU A 100 -8.08 8.42 -10.95
C GLU A 100 -7.36 8.81 -12.23
N THR A 101 -7.07 10.09 -12.35
CA THR A 101 -6.39 10.65 -13.52
C THR A 101 -5.05 9.95 -13.74
N GLY A 102 -4.84 9.43 -14.95
CA GLY A 102 -3.61 8.71 -15.32
C GLY A 102 -3.52 7.25 -14.85
N CYS A 103 -4.52 6.75 -14.08
CA CYS A 103 -4.52 5.42 -13.50
C CYS A 103 -5.53 4.45 -14.15
N GLN A 104 -5.86 4.66 -15.45
CA GLN A 104 -6.75 3.73 -16.17
C GLN A 104 -6.21 2.31 -16.08
N ASN A 105 -7.10 1.37 -15.72
CA ASN A 105 -6.78 -0.04 -15.52
C ASN A 105 -5.64 -0.29 -14.52
N CYS A 106 -5.54 0.53 -13.46
CA CYS A 106 -4.54 0.35 -12.42
C CYS A 106 -5.14 -0.23 -11.14
N LEU A 107 -4.43 -1.19 -10.58
CA LEU A 107 -4.65 -1.73 -9.24
C LEU A 107 -3.48 -1.34 -8.32
N ARG A 108 -3.80 -0.88 -7.10
CA ARG A 108 -2.83 -0.68 -6.04
C ARG A 108 -2.87 -1.87 -5.10
N ILE A 109 -1.76 -2.54 -4.96
CA ILE A 109 -1.57 -3.75 -4.15
C ILE A 109 -0.64 -3.40 -3.00
N SER A 110 -1.13 -3.49 -1.77
CA SER A 110 -0.28 -3.34 -0.58
C SER A 110 0.60 -4.57 -0.42
N ILE A 111 1.83 -4.35 0.03
CA ILE A 111 2.74 -5.44 0.34
C ILE A 111 2.34 -5.99 1.69
N GLY A 112 1.92 -7.25 1.71
CA GLY A 112 1.54 -7.99 2.90
C GLY A 112 2.69 -8.81 3.48
N THR A 113 2.37 -9.67 4.43
CA THR A 113 3.26 -10.70 4.94
C THR A 113 3.62 -11.71 3.84
N PRO A 114 4.71 -12.50 4.01
CA PRO A 114 5.06 -13.54 3.05
C PRO A 114 3.92 -14.51 2.72
N ALA A 115 3.09 -14.85 3.72
CA ALA A 115 1.94 -15.74 3.54
C ALA A 115 0.84 -15.10 2.70
N GLU A 116 0.50 -13.83 2.97
CA GLU A 116 -0.50 -13.07 2.21
C GLU A 116 -0.05 -12.86 0.76
N ASN A 117 1.22 -12.49 0.55
CA ASN A 117 1.80 -12.31 -0.78
C ASN A 117 1.80 -13.62 -1.58
N LYS A 118 2.09 -14.75 -0.93
CA LYS A 118 2.01 -16.08 -1.55
C LYS A 118 0.58 -16.42 -1.97
N ASN A 119 -0.41 -16.10 -1.14
CA ASN A 119 -1.83 -16.30 -1.47
C ASN A 119 -2.25 -15.44 -2.66
N LEU A 120 -1.86 -14.16 -2.66
CA LEU A 120 -2.09 -13.26 -3.78
C LEU A 120 -1.49 -13.80 -5.09
N LEU A 121 -0.20 -14.18 -5.08
CA LEU A 121 0.47 -14.72 -6.26
C LEU A 121 -0.18 -16.02 -6.75
N SER A 122 -0.61 -16.89 -5.82
CA SER A 122 -1.31 -18.11 -6.16
C SER A 122 -2.66 -17.85 -6.85
N ALA A 123 -3.39 -16.84 -6.42
CA ALA A 123 -4.62 -16.42 -7.07
C ALA A 123 -4.35 -15.80 -8.46
N LEU A 124 -3.38 -14.89 -8.55
CA LEU A 124 -3.02 -14.24 -9.81
C LEU A 124 -2.56 -15.24 -10.89
N LYS A 125 -1.79 -16.27 -10.51
CA LYS A 125 -1.32 -17.32 -11.44
C LYS A 125 -2.46 -18.23 -11.95
N LYS A 126 -3.61 -18.27 -11.25
CA LYS A 126 -4.81 -19.00 -11.67
C LYS A 126 -5.80 -18.12 -12.46
N TYR A 127 -5.62 -16.82 -12.45
CA TYR A 127 -6.48 -15.91 -13.18
C TYR A 127 -6.27 -16.06 -14.70
N ILE A 128 -7.38 -16.31 -15.39
CA ILE A 128 -7.44 -16.35 -16.86
C ILE A 128 -8.27 -15.14 -17.28
N PRO A 129 -7.67 -14.16 -17.99
CA PRO A 129 -8.37 -12.94 -18.43
C PRO A 129 -9.45 -13.23 -19.46
#